data_0777328acdc06e1e4db42e89665e7c7a
#
_entry.id   0777328acdc06e1e4db42e89665e7c7a
#
_cell.length_a   1.000
_cell.length_b   1.000
_cell.length_c   1.000
_cell.angle_alpha   90.00
_cell.angle_beta   90.00
_cell.angle_gamma   90.00
#
_symmetry.space_group_name_H-M   'P 1'
#
loop_
_entity.id
_entity.type
_entity.pdbx_description
1 polymer ?
#
loop_
_entity_poly.entity_id
_entity_poly.type
_entity_poly.pdbx_seq_one_letter_code
_entity_poly.pdbx_strand_id
1 'polypeptide(L)'
;MEKVELSGDRRCRMTLREKTMAVIAYVNASVAERSELIELIAIALLTRKNLFILGDPGQAKSYAINLFRQHISGARQFERLLSKQTDEEQLFGRIDLSSLIPGSIPQDILKKDRRYTQMVSNLENMLSGLPAASPDGTAIAQVKQLSDDLEAYQKAVALTRGSEPVVNTSGKIPEADICFLDEIFKCNDGVLNSLLTAFNERKYTNEGRTYPIPTISFFAASNEIPNFNDPQEKILSALYDRLELKVVTENIAGRDNRLRVLKDKQAGNAGQVRAEITLEELLEMQRDVAAIPVPDAVNELADDILCELRKAGIVVSDRKFLGYYTIAQAKAWLSGHAQVEPIDLLALKNYLWQLPGDRETVESTLQRMCVNPMQDKINDIRAMAKEVLDELDASVAAGADGKKAFRKFRTELLRVYGIYRELSTKAQSDSERDMLRELLDDLEKDSRSAHEKNGYTYATLEELAELQ
;
A
#
# COMPACT_ATOMS: atom_id res chain seq x y z
N MET A 1 -9.26 37.93 47.47
CA MET A 1 -9.87 37.87 46.11
C MET A 1 -8.78 37.39 45.16
N GLU A 2 -8.62 36.08 45.10
CA GLU A 2 -7.69 35.41 44.17
C GLU A 2 -8.32 35.31 42.80
N LYS A 3 -7.64 35.84 41.78
CA LYS A 3 -7.98 35.65 40.39
C LYS A 3 -7.50 34.26 39.97
N VAL A 4 -8.45 33.38 39.78
CA VAL A 4 -8.24 32.11 39.07
C VAL A 4 -8.08 32.44 37.58
N GLU A 5 -6.88 32.37 37.05
CA GLU A 5 -6.60 32.35 35.63
C GLU A 5 -7.01 30.97 35.08
N LEU A 6 -8.13 30.93 34.37
CA LEU A 6 -8.52 29.82 33.58
C LEU A 6 -7.63 29.77 32.30
N SER A 7 -6.61 28.96 32.31
CA SER A 7 -5.86 28.62 31.12
C SER A 7 -6.73 27.75 30.19
N GLY A 8 -7.48 28.42 29.32
CA GLY A 8 -8.18 27.78 28.21
C GLY A 8 -7.35 27.86 26.96
N ASP A 9 -6.77 26.78 26.51
CA ASP A 9 -6.65 26.40 25.09
C ASP A 9 -6.16 24.93 24.98
N ARG A 10 -7.00 23.99 25.41
CA ARG A 10 -6.89 22.62 24.92
C ARG A 10 -7.59 22.59 23.56
N ARG A 11 -6.95 23.11 22.54
CA ARG A 11 -7.23 22.65 21.18
C ARG A 11 -6.94 21.15 21.19
N CYS A 12 -7.99 20.35 21.00
CA CYS A 12 -7.89 18.92 20.86
C CYS A 12 -6.93 18.66 19.68
N ARG A 13 -5.66 18.31 19.97
CA ARG A 13 -4.71 17.96 18.92
C ARG A 13 -5.22 16.69 18.28
N MET A 14 -5.54 16.75 16.99
CA MET A 14 -5.88 15.57 16.23
C MET A 14 -4.75 14.53 16.32
N THR A 15 -5.11 13.28 16.53
CA THR A 15 -4.16 12.16 16.44
C THR A 15 -3.63 12.02 15.01
N LEU A 16 -2.49 11.35 14.84
CA LEU A 16 -1.91 11.12 13.51
C LEU A 16 -2.89 10.39 12.58
N ARG A 17 -3.62 9.41 13.13
CA ARG A 17 -4.67 8.70 12.40
C ARG A 17 -5.82 9.62 11.98
N GLU A 18 -6.33 10.46 12.88
CA GLU A 18 -7.39 11.41 12.57
C GLU A 18 -6.97 12.41 11.49
N LYS A 19 -5.72 12.87 11.50
CA LYS A 19 -5.15 13.71 10.43
C LYS A 19 -5.18 12.98 9.08
N THR A 20 -4.72 11.73 9.06
CA THR A 20 -4.71 10.92 7.84
C THR A 20 -6.12 10.69 7.30
N MET A 21 -7.06 10.34 8.17
CA MET A 21 -8.47 10.16 7.79
C MET A 21 -9.10 11.46 7.30
N ALA A 22 -8.74 12.61 7.87
CA ALA A 22 -9.21 13.92 7.40
C ALA A 22 -8.68 14.26 6.00
N VAL A 23 -7.41 13.93 5.70
CA VAL A 23 -6.83 14.07 4.35
C VAL A 23 -7.54 13.14 3.36
N ILE A 24 -7.71 11.86 3.70
CA ILE A 24 -8.43 10.89 2.87
C ILE A 24 -9.86 11.39 2.58
N ALA A 25 -10.58 11.84 3.59
CA ALA A 25 -11.94 12.35 3.45
C ALA A 25 -12.01 13.60 2.54
N TYR A 26 -11.06 14.51 2.71
CA TYR A 26 -10.97 15.72 1.88
C TYR A 26 -10.70 15.38 0.41
N VAL A 27 -9.73 14.52 0.14
CA VAL A 27 -9.38 14.10 -1.23
C VAL A 27 -10.56 13.33 -1.86
N ASN A 28 -11.23 12.45 -1.10
CA ASN A 28 -12.42 11.73 -1.56
C ASN A 28 -13.59 12.68 -1.90
N ALA A 29 -13.77 13.76 -1.16
CA ALA A 29 -14.78 14.77 -1.47
C ALA A 29 -14.44 15.52 -2.77
N SER A 30 -13.16 15.70 -3.08
CA SER A 30 -12.68 16.47 -4.23
C SER A 30 -12.61 15.65 -5.53
N VAL A 31 -12.55 14.31 -5.44
CA VAL A 31 -12.43 13.41 -6.59
C VAL A 31 -13.53 12.35 -6.52
N ALA A 32 -14.34 12.24 -7.57
CA ALA A 32 -15.45 11.28 -7.58
C ALA A 32 -14.98 9.88 -7.96
N GLU A 33 -15.52 8.86 -7.27
CA GLU A 33 -15.33 7.44 -7.54
C GLU A 33 -13.84 7.02 -7.55
N ARG A 34 -13.05 7.57 -6.62
CA ARG A 34 -11.61 7.26 -6.48
C ARG A 34 -11.23 6.85 -5.05
N SER A 35 -12.21 6.49 -4.23
CA SER A 35 -11.99 6.14 -2.82
C SER A 35 -10.96 5.02 -2.64
N GLU A 36 -11.03 4.00 -3.49
CA GLU A 36 -10.07 2.89 -3.49
C GLU A 36 -8.63 3.36 -3.81
N LEU A 37 -8.46 4.19 -4.84
CA LEU A 37 -7.17 4.78 -5.18
C LEU A 37 -6.62 5.63 -4.03
N ILE A 38 -7.46 6.45 -3.41
CA ILE A 38 -7.05 7.36 -2.34
C ILE A 38 -6.64 6.58 -1.09
N GLU A 39 -7.36 5.52 -0.73
CA GLU A 39 -6.98 4.63 0.36
C GLU A 39 -5.64 3.93 0.07
N LEU A 40 -5.43 3.46 -1.16
CA LEU A 40 -4.18 2.82 -1.57
C LEU A 40 -3.00 3.78 -1.59
N ILE A 41 -3.20 5.06 -1.93
CA ILE A 41 -2.14 6.08 -1.78
C ILE A 41 -1.72 6.19 -0.31
N ALA A 42 -2.68 6.23 0.62
CA ALA A 42 -2.37 6.26 2.05
C ALA A 42 -1.63 4.98 2.50
N ILE A 43 -2.12 3.80 2.12
CA ILE A 43 -1.48 2.52 2.43
C ILE A 43 -0.05 2.47 1.85
N ALA A 44 0.15 2.90 0.60
CA ALA A 44 1.46 2.93 -0.05
C ALA A 44 2.46 3.79 0.72
N LEU A 45 2.05 4.97 1.17
CA LEU A 45 2.87 5.87 1.98
C LEU A 45 3.19 5.31 3.36
N LEU A 46 2.20 4.69 4.01
CA LEU A 46 2.35 4.10 5.34
C LEU A 46 3.26 2.85 5.33
N THR A 47 3.23 2.08 4.24
CA THR A 47 3.97 0.81 4.11
C THR A 47 5.25 0.91 3.29
N ARG A 48 5.55 2.08 2.72
CA ARG A 48 6.66 2.30 1.78
C ARG A 48 6.59 1.40 0.54
N LYS A 49 5.37 1.01 0.13
CA LYS A 49 5.13 0.20 -1.06
C LYS A 49 4.95 1.07 -2.30
N ASN A 50 5.23 0.49 -3.46
CA ASN A 50 5.01 1.17 -4.73
C ASN A 50 3.59 0.88 -5.24
N LEU A 51 2.94 1.89 -5.84
CA LEU A 51 1.58 1.79 -6.33
C LEU A 51 1.53 1.95 -7.85
N PHE A 52 0.88 1.02 -8.53
CA PHE A 52 0.56 1.07 -9.94
C PHE A 52 -0.90 1.41 -10.18
N ILE A 53 -1.15 2.33 -11.10
CA ILE A 53 -2.50 2.81 -11.46
C ILE A 53 -2.72 2.56 -12.94
N LEU A 54 -3.58 1.61 -13.22
CA LEU A 54 -4.03 1.31 -14.58
C LEU A 54 -5.28 2.10 -14.90
N GLY A 55 -5.34 2.73 -16.06
CA GLY A 55 -6.56 3.37 -16.54
C GLY A 55 -6.31 4.31 -17.69
N ASP A 56 -7.36 4.63 -18.44
CA ASP A 56 -7.30 5.47 -19.62
C ASP A 56 -6.86 6.91 -19.33
N PRO A 57 -6.37 7.63 -20.32
CA PRO A 57 -6.11 9.06 -20.20
C PRO A 57 -7.37 9.84 -19.80
N GLY A 58 -7.20 10.86 -18.95
CA GLY A 58 -8.31 11.72 -18.53
C GLY A 58 -9.11 11.23 -17.31
N GLN A 59 -8.77 10.08 -16.71
CA GLN A 59 -9.42 9.52 -15.53
C GLN A 59 -8.98 10.13 -14.19
N ALA A 60 -8.37 11.30 -14.20
CA ALA A 60 -7.93 12.05 -13.02
C ALA A 60 -6.92 11.33 -12.11
N LYS A 61 -6.13 10.37 -12.64
CA LYS A 61 -5.08 9.64 -11.90
C LYS A 61 -4.08 10.59 -11.27
N SER A 62 -3.41 11.38 -12.11
CA SER A 62 -2.40 12.37 -11.67
C SER A 62 -2.99 13.42 -10.75
N TYR A 63 -4.24 13.83 -11.00
CA TYR A 63 -4.92 14.81 -10.15
C TYR A 63 -5.15 14.29 -8.73
N ALA A 64 -5.62 13.06 -8.56
CA ALA A 64 -5.82 12.45 -7.24
C ALA A 64 -4.50 12.31 -6.45
N ILE A 65 -3.43 11.85 -7.12
CA ILE A 65 -2.11 11.74 -6.51
C ILE A 65 -1.58 13.11 -6.10
N ASN A 66 -1.67 14.09 -6.99
CA ASN A 66 -1.17 15.43 -6.74
C ASN A 66 -1.93 16.12 -5.61
N LEU A 67 -3.25 15.94 -5.58
CA LEU A 67 -4.07 16.47 -4.50
C LEU A 67 -3.68 15.85 -3.14
N PHE A 68 -3.47 14.54 -3.08
CA PHE A 68 -3.02 13.89 -1.85
C PHE A 68 -1.62 14.36 -1.42
N ARG A 69 -0.68 14.39 -2.36
CA ARG A 69 0.72 14.82 -2.10
C ARG A 69 0.81 16.24 -1.55
N GLN A 70 -0.06 17.15 -1.98
CA GLN A 70 -0.10 18.55 -1.51
C GLN A 70 -0.37 18.66 -0.01
N HIS A 71 -0.97 17.62 0.60
CA HIS A 71 -1.20 17.55 2.04
C HIS A 71 -0.02 17.02 2.85
N ILE A 72 1.10 16.66 2.19
CA ILE A 72 2.32 16.19 2.85
C ILE A 72 3.36 17.29 2.77
N SER A 73 3.49 18.06 3.85
CA SER A 73 4.44 19.16 3.92
C SER A 73 5.86 18.67 4.22
N GLY A 74 6.84 19.40 3.71
CA GLY A 74 8.26 19.08 3.88
C GLY A 74 8.76 17.93 3.00
N ALA A 75 7.90 17.21 2.29
CA ALA A 75 8.29 16.15 1.36
C ALA A 75 8.71 16.73 0.00
N ARG A 76 9.89 16.35 -0.47
CA ARG A 76 10.36 16.68 -1.81
C ARG A 76 9.68 15.76 -2.82
N GLN A 77 9.09 16.36 -3.84
CA GLN A 77 8.26 15.64 -4.81
C GLN A 77 8.89 15.66 -6.18
N PHE A 78 8.86 14.53 -6.86
CA PHE A 78 9.26 14.38 -8.25
C PHE A 78 8.11 13.86 -9.08
N GLU A 79 7.89 14.46 -10.25
CA GLU A 79 6.86 14.04 -11.21
C GLU A 79 7.40 14.08 -12.63
N ARG A 80 7.15 13.04 -13.40
CA ARG A 80 7.57 12.96 -14.80
C ARG A 80 6.64 12.09 -15.63
N LEU A 81 6.27 12.59 -16.80
CA LEU A 81 5.73 11.79 -17.88
C LEU A 81 6.89 11.11 -18.63
N LEU A 82 6.86 9.78 -18.71
CA LEU A 82 7.90 9.00 -19.38
C LEU A 82 7.59 8.78 -20.87
N SER A 83 8.64 8.69 -21.65
CA SER A 83 8.59 8.42 -23.08
C SER A 83 9.85 7.69 -23.53
N LYS A 84 9.87 7.16 -24.74
CA LYS A 84 11.09 6.54 -25.32
C LYS A 84 12.28 7.48 -25.41
N GLN A 85 12.03 8.79 -25.36
CA GLN A 85 13.05 9.84 -25.41
C GLN A 85 13.50 10.30 -24.02
N THR A 86 12.94 9.72 -22.96
CA THR A 86 13.32 10.05 -21.59
C THR A 86 14.67 9.45 -21.30
N ASP A 87 15.64 10.28 -20.94
CA ASP A 87 16.98 9.87 -20.60
C ASP A 87 17.15 9.69 -19.10
N GLU A 88 18.10 8.85 -18.71
CA GLU A 88 18.43 8.59 -17.31
C GLU A 88 18.81 9.87 -16.55
N GLU A 89 19.53 10.79 -17.21
CA GLU A 89 19.89 12.08 -16.62
C GLU A 89 18.69 12.94 -16.23
N GLN A 90 17.57 12.80 -16.95
CA GLN A 90 16.35 13.55 -16.65
C GLN A 90 15.69 13.07 -15.34
N LEU A 91 15.91 11.82 -14.97
CA LEU A 91 15.34 11.20 -13.77
C LEU A 91 16.29 11.24 -12.59
N PHE A 92 17.56 10.92 -12.81
CA PHE A 92 18.52 10.69 -11.74
C PHE A 92 19.58 11.79 -11.60
N GLY A 93 19.68 12.69 -12.57
CA GLY A 93 20.65 13.77 -12.58
C GLY A 93 21.74 13.56 -13.60
N ARG A 94 22.46 14.63 -13.87
CA ARG A 94 23.54 14.70 -14.86
C ARG A 94 24.88 15.08 -14.22
N ILE A 95 25.94 14.68 -14.85
CA ILE A 95 27.28 15.14 -14.43
C ILE A 95 27.35 16.66 -14.56
N ASP A 96 27.73 17.31 -13.48
CA ASP A 96 28.01 18.74 -13.49
C ASP A 96 29.41 18.96 -14.12
N LEU A 97 29.41 19.48 -15.34
CA LEU A 97 30.66 19.74 -16.09
C LEU A 97 31.59 20.69 -15.35
N SER A 98 31.07 21.58 -14.50
CA SER A 98 31.92 22.47 -13.69
C SER A 98 32.78 21.66 -12.70
N SER A 99 32.35 20.47 -12.28
CA SER A 99 33.12 19.59 -11.39
C SER A 99 34.40 19.03 -12.04
N LEU A 100 34.46 19.00 -13.36
CA LEU A 100 35.60 18.51 -14.13
C LEU A 100 36.66 19.58 -14.36
N ILE A 101 36.32 20.85 -14.11
CA ILE A 101 37.25 21.96 -14.28
C ILE A 101 38.11 22.07 -13.02
N PRO A 102 39.46 21.97 -13.14
CA PRO A 102 40.36 22.13 -11.99
C PRO A 102 40.15 23.47 -11.29
N GLY A 103 39.93 23.44 -9.97
CA GLY A 103 39.68 24.64 -9.15
C GLY A 103 38.25 25.17 -9.17
N SER A 104 37.34 24.50 -9.86
CA SER A 104 35.89 24.79 -9.81
C SER A 104 35.16 23.86 -8.85
N ILE A 105 34.11 24.35 -8.18
CA ILE A 105 33.22 23.55 -7.33
C ILE A 105 31.78 23.78 -7.77
N PRO A 106 31.01 22.69 -7.98
CA PRO A 106 29.60 22.81 -8.25
C PRO A 106 28.85 23.52 -7.11
N GLN A 107 27.98 24.46 -7.47
CA GLN A 107 27.24 25.25 -6.49
C GLN A 107 26.38 24.39 -5.53
N ASP A 108 25.86 23.26 -6.00
CA ASP A 108 25.04 22.35 -5.18
C ASP A 108 25.83 21.72 -4.03
N ILE A 109 27.14 21.59 -4.18
CA ILE A 109 28.04 21.12 -3.12
C ILE A 109 28.31 22.22 -2.12
N LEU A 110 28.62 23.43 -2.63
CA LEU A 110 28.81 24.59 -1.77
C LEU A 110 27.56 24.86 -0.91
N LYS A 111 26.37 24.74 -1.47
CA LYS A 111 25.10 24.89 -0.73
C LYS A 111 24.89 23.82 0.36
N LYS A 112 25.45 22.64 0.24
CA LYS A 112 25.41 21.56 1.25
C LYS A 112 26.49 21.72 2.33
N ASP A 113 27.50 22.55 2.08
CA ASP A 113 28.55 22.86 3.06
C ASP A 113 28.04 23.88 4.09
N ARG A 114 27.97 23.47 5.37
CA ARG A 114 27.46 24.31 6.45
C ARG A 114 28.29 25.58 6.64
N ARG A 115 29.61 25.48 6.52
CA ARG A 115 30.49 26.61 6.72
C ARG A 115 30.35 27.62 5.60
N TYR A 116 30.29 27.17 4.35
CA TYR A 116 30.00 28.00 3.20
C TYR A 116 28.67 28.72 3.32
N THR A 117 27.60 27.99 3.62
CA THR A 117 26.23 28.54 3.81
C THR A 117 26.19 29.62 4.90
N GLN A 118 26.90 29.37 6.00
CA GLN A 118 26.99 30.36 7.10
C GLN A 118 27.78 31.62 6.66
N MET A 119 28.87 31.46 5.90
CA MET A 119 29.62 32.61 5.39
C MET A 119 28.79 33.43 4.40
N VAL A 120 28.05 32.78 3.51
CA VAL A 120 27.10 33.44 2.58
C VAL A 120 26.01 34.21 3.35
N SER A 121 25.37 33.58 4.30
CA SER A 121 24.34 34.22 5.14
C SER A 121 24.88 35.44 5.91
N ASN A 122 26.11 35.36 6.42
CA ASN A 122 26.73 36.49 7.11
C ASN A 122 27.00 37.63 6.13
N LEU A 123 27.46 37.34 4.92
CA LEU A 123 27.70 38.33 3.87
C LEU A 123 26.40 39.00 3.42
N GLU A 124 25.34 38.22 3.20
CA GLU A 124 24.00 38.73 2.82
C GLU A 124 23.39 39.61 3.94
N ASN A 125 23.50 39.20 5.19
CA ASN A 125 23.05 40.01 6.33
C ASN A 125 23.80 41.34 6.45
N MET A 126 25.10 41.33 6.19
CA MET A 126 25.88 42.57 6.18
C MET A 126 25.51 43.47 5.03
N LEU A 127 25.30 42.91 3.84
CA LEU A 127 24.89 43.66 2.65
C LEU A 127 23.51 44.30 2.83
N SER A 128 22.57 43.57 3.41
CA SER A 128 21.20 44.04 3.67
C SER A 128 21.15 45.10 4.80
N GLY A 129 22.12 45.12 5.69
CA GLY A 129 22.24 46.10 6.77
C GLY A 129 22.93 47.40 6.38
N LEU A 130 23.49 47.51 5.15
CA LEU A 130 24.15 48.73 4.68
C LEU A 130 23.14 49.85 4.38
N PRO A 131 23.33 51.08 4.91
CA PRO A 131 22.45 52.19 4.58
C PRO A 131 22.63 52.62 3.12
N ALA A 132 21.49 52.87 2.44
CA ALA A 132 21.46 53.22 1.04
C ALA A 132 22.14 54.55 0.68
N ALA A 133 22.40 55.42 1.67
CA ALA A 133 23.05 56.70 1.52
C ALA A 133 24.41 56.70 2.23
N SER A 134 25.52 56.61 1.45
CA SER A 134 26.92 56.67 1.89
C SER A 134 27.32 55.64 2.96
N PRO A 135 27.64 54.42 2.55
CA PRO A 135 28.13 53.40 3.51
C PRO A 135 29.48 53.88 4.09
N ASP A 136 29.67 53.71 5.40
CA ASP A 136 30.91 54.00 6.10
C ASP A 136 32.06 53.15 5.50
N GLY A 137 33.23 53.75 5.34
CA GLY A 137 34.40 53.07 4.73
C GLY A 137 34.81 51.80 5.47
N THR A 138 34.51 51.69 6.78
CA THR A 138 34.76 50.52 7.60
C THR A 138 33.79 49.38 7.25
N ALA A 139 32.53 49.63 6.96
CA ALA A 139 31.55 48.62 6.55
C ALA A 139 31.89 48.05 5.19
N ILE A 140 32.33 48.89 4.24
CA ILE A 140 32.78 48.43 2.91
C ILE A 140 34.01 47.52 3.03
N ALA A 141 34.99 47.88 3.90
CA ALA A 141 36.17 47.05 4.13
C ALA A 141 35.81 45.67 4.74
N GLN A 142 34.85 45.61 5.66
CA GLN A 142 34.37 44.36 6.25
C GLN A 142 33.65 43.47 5.22
N VAL A 143 32.78 44.02 4.38
CA VAL A 143 32.11 43.27 3.30
C VAL A 143 33.16 42.71 2.32
N LYS A 144 34.16 43.51 1.95
CA LYS A 144 35.24 43.06 1.09
C LYS A 144 36.01 41.91 1.73
N GLN A 145 36.37 42.02 3.00
CA GLN A 145 37.10 40.95 3.72
C GLN A 145 36.28 39.66 3.78
N LEU A 146 34.98 39.71 4.08
CA LEU A 146 34.11 38.55 4.08
C LEU A 146 33.98 37.92 2.68
N SER A 147 33.96 38.72 1.63
CA SER A 147 33.97 38.25 0.24
C SER A 147 35.26 37.55 -0.11
N ASP A 148 36.43 38.14 0.28
CA ASP A 148 37.74 37.56 0.04
C ASP A 148 37.90 36.23 0.82
N ASP A 149 37.44 36.16 2.07
CA ASP A 149 37.44 34.95 2.90
C ASP A 149 36.53 33.84 2.28
N LEU A 150 35.39 34.21 1.73
CA LEU A 150 34.48 33.27 1.06
C LEU A 150 35.14 32.68 -0.20
N GLU A 151 35.80 33.53 -1.01
CA GLU A 151 36.53 33.10 -2.21
C GLU A 151 37.71 32.20 -1.84
N ALA A 152 38.47 32.54 -0.79
CA ALA A 152 39.57 31.73 -0.27
C ALA A 152 39.11 30.38 0.21
N TYR A 153 37.96 30.33 0.90
CA TYR A 153 37.34 29.07 1.32
C TYR A 153 36.91 28.22 0.13
N GLN A 154 36.25 28.80 -0.86
CA GLN A 154 35.92 28.09 -2.11
C GLN A 154 37.15 27.47 -2.76
N LYS A 155 38.23 28.22 -2.92
CA LYS A 155 39.50 27.73 -3.50
C LYS A 155 40.12 26.59 -2.67
N ALA A 156 40.09 26.70 -1.34
CA ALA A 156 40.57 25.63 -0.46
C ALA A 156 39.76 24.33 -0.58
N VAL A 157 38.44 24.42 -0.61
CA VAL A 157 37.55 23.26 -0.82
C VAL A 157 37.78 22.65 -2.22
N ALA A 158 38.00 23.49 -3.26
CA ALA A 158 38.32 23.02 -4.61
C ALA A 158 39.62 22.21 -4.66
N LEU A 159 40.64 22.68 -3.96
CA LEU A 159 41.95 22.00 -3.92
C LEU A 159 41.91 20.67 -3.16
N THR A 160 41.13 20.59 -2.09
CA THR A 160 41.03 19.37 -1.28
C THR A 160 40.19 18.29 -1.95
N ARG A 161 39.31 18.65 -2.86
CA ARG A 161 38.35 17.72 -3.46
C ARG A 161 38.90 17.01 -4.72
N GLY A 162 39.82 17.59 -5.43
CA GLY A 162 40.25 17.09 -6.74
C GLY A 162 39.19 17.26 -7.85
N SER A 163 39.49 16.76 -9.05
CA SER A 163 38.60 16.84 -10.23
C SER A 163 37.65 15.63 -10.31
N GLU A 164 37.00 15.22 -9.19
CA GLU A 164 36.05 14.11 -9.23
C GLU A 164 34.72 14.54 -9.85
N PRO A 165 34.16 13.75 -10.78
CA PRO A 165 32.88 14.06 -11.37
C PRO A 165 31.77 14.05 -10.30
N VAL A 166 30.90 15.04 -10.33
CA VAL A 166 29.76 15.22 -9.44
C VAL A 166 28.50 15.16 -10.25
N VAL A 167 27.55 14.33 -9.79
CA VAL A 167 26.21 14.27 -10.37
C VAL A 167 25.34 15.32 -9.70
N ASN A 168 24.78 16.24 -10.47
CA ASN A 168 23.75 17.16 -10.00
C ASN A 168 22.40 16.42 -9.96
N THR A 169 21.95 16.14 -8.75
CA THR A 169 20.69 15.42 -8.46
C THR A 169 19.56 16.35 -8.01
N SER A 170 19.78 17.67 -8.06
CA SER A 170 18.81 18.66 -7.58
C SER A 170 17.46 18.53 -8.27
N GLY A 171 16.40 18.34 -7.48
CA GLY A 171 15.05 18.17 -8.00
C GLY A 171 14.82 16.88 -8.82
N LYS A 172 15.64 15.84 -8.59
CA LYS A 172 15.55 14.53 -9.24
C LYS A 172 15.17 13.43 -8.24
N ILE A 173 14.94 12.21 -8.76
CA ILE A 173 14.59 11.03 -7.95
C ILE A 173 15.55 10.82 -6.76
N PRO A 174 16.90 10.95 -6.88
CA PRO A 174 17.78 10.74 -5.74
C PRO A 174 17.56 11.70 -4.55
N GLU A 175 16.82 12.78 -4.74
CA GLU A 175 16.50 13.73 -3.67
C GLU A 175 15.01 13.74 -3.31
N ALA A 176 14.16 13.01 -4.04
CA ALA A 176 12.73 13.03 -3.86
C ALA A 176 12.24 12.04 -2.80
N ASP A 177 11.34 12.48 -1.94
CA ASP A 177 10.70 11.65 -0.92
C ASP A 177 9.45 10.94 -1.48
N ILE A 178 8.78 11.54 -2.48
CA ILE A 178 7.63 10.95 -3.18
C ILE A 178 7.81 11.16 -4.68
N CYS A 179 7.72 10.07 -5.46
CA CYS A 179 7.86 10.11 -6.91
C CYS A 179 6.55 9.70 -7.60
N PHE A 180 6.16 10.44 -8.65
CA PHE A 180 5.10 10.05 -9.55
C PHE A 180 5.64 9.95 -10.99
N LEU A 181 5.50 8.76 -11.60
CA LEU A 181 5.95 8.44 -12.94
C LEU A 181 4.75 8.05 -13.80
N ASP A 182 4.39 8.91 -14.72
CA ASP A 182 3.29 8.64 -15.65
C ASP A 182 3.81 7.94 -16.91
N GLU A 183 3.00 7.07 -17.52
CA GLU A 183 3.34 6.24 -18.69
C GLU A 183 4.60 5.39 -18.45
N ILE A 184 4.66 4.71 -17.31
CA ILE A 184 5.86 4.01 -16.79
C ILE A 184 6.47 3.01 -17.79
N PHE A 185 5.65 2.37 -18.64
CA PHE A 185 6.11 1.36 -19.59
C PHE A 185 6.56 1.92 -20.94
N LYS A 186 6.49 3.25 -21.14
CA LYS A 186 6.92 3.91 -22.39
C LYS A 186 8.37 4.40 -22.38
N CYS A 187 9.14 4.09 -21.35
CA CYS A 187 10.56 4.46 -21.29
C CYS A 187 11.47 3.47 -22.03
N ASN A 188 12.72 3.86 -22.27
CA ASN A 188 13.72 3.00 -22.89
C ASN A 188 14.34 2.02 -21.86
N ASP A 189 15.04 0.97 -22.36
CA ASP A 189 15.61 -0.10 -21.53
C ASP A 189 16.65 0.39 -20.50
N GLY A 190 17.42 1.45 -20.84
CA GLY A 190 18.41 2.03 -19.92
C GLY A 190 17.74 2.61 -18.69
N VAL A 191 16.70 3.42 -18.90
CA VAL A 191 15.88 4.00 -17.83
C VAL A 191 15.18 2.91 -17.01
N LEU A 192 14.66 1.86 -17.67
CA LEU A 192 14.04 0.74 -16.98
C LEU A 192 14.96 0.06 -15.97
N ASN A 193 16.21 -0.22 -16.36
CA ASN A 193 17.19 -0.86 -15.47
C ASN A 193 17.50 0.01 -14.25
N SER A 194 17.67 1.30 -14.43
CA SER A 194 17.91 2.25 -13.33
C SER A 194 16.69 2.37 -12.41
N LEU A 195 15.48 2.37 -12.97
CA LEU A 195 14.23 2.35 -12.19
C LEU A 195 14.05 1.04 -11.42
N LEU A 196 14.42 -0.12 -11.98
CA LEU A 196 14.39 -1.39 -11.26
C LEU A 196 15.23 -1.36 -9.98
N THR A 197 16.44 -0.80 -10.06
CA THR A 197 17.32 -0.65 -8.89
C THR A 197 16.73 0.34 -7.90
N ALA A 198 16.21 1.47 -8.38
CA ALA A 198 15.57 2.48 -7.54
C ALA A 198 14.32 1.94 -6.81
N PHE A 199 13.48 1.15 -7.48
CA PHE A 199 12.26 0.58 -6.89
C PHE A 199 12.55 -0.52 -5.87
N ASN A 200 13.58 -1.34 -6.15
CA ASN A 200 13.88 -2.51 -5.33
C ASN A 200 14.78 -2.17 -4.13
N GLU A 201 15.87 -1.45 -4.40
CA GLU A 201 16.93 -1.24 -3.42
C GLU A 201 16.94 0.16 -2.82
N ARG A 202 16.11 1.08 -3.34
CA ARG A 202 16.16 2.50 -2.98
C ARG A 202 17.58 3.07 -3.13
N LYS A 203 18.23 2.71 -4.24
CA LYS A 203 19.58 3.13 -4.59
C LYS A 203 19.66 3.52 -6.06
N TYR A 204 20.61 4.37 -6.35
CA TYR A 204 21.00 4.75 -7.70
C TYR A 204 22.51 4.68 -7.83
N THR A 205 23.00 4.02 -8.87
CA THR A 205 24.43 3.89 -9.12
C THR A 205 24.78 4.63 -10.40
N ASN A 206 25.72 5.57 -10.29
CA ASN A 206 26.28 6.31 -11.43
C ASN A 206 27.78 6.40 -11.29
N GLU A 207 28.53 6.19 -12.38
CA GLU A 207 29.99 6.24 -12.44
C GLU A 207 30.67 5.44 -11.30
N GLY A 208 30.16 4.26 -10.99
CA GLY A 208 30.65 3.39 -9.93
C GLY A 208 30.36 3.85 -8.50
N ARG A 209 29.60 4.92 -8.32
CA ARG A 209 29.15 5.40 -7.00
C ARG A 209 27.68 5.10 -6.80
N THR A 210 27.35 4.58 -5.62
CA THR A 210 25.98 4.26 -5.23
C THR A 210 25.45 5.29 -4.24
N TYR A 211 24.31 5.88 -4.58
CA TYR A 211 23.60 6.87 -3.77
C TYR A 211 22.31 6.27 -3.21
N PRO A 212 22.02 6.45 -1.92
CA PRO A 212 20.73 6.08 -1.38
C PRO A 212 19.63 7.02 -1.89
N ILE A 213 18.46 6.48 -2.20
CA ILE A 213 17.28 7.24 -2.62
C ILE A 213 16.31 7.31 -1.42
N PRO A 214 15.94 8.51 -0.94
CA PRO A 214 15.07 8.69 0.20
C PRO A 214 13.60 8.34 -0.08
N THR A 215 13.26 8.08 -1.34
CA THR A 215 11.87 7.89 -1.77
C THR A 215 11.12 6.87 -0.93
N ILE A 216 10.03 7.31 -0.34
CA ILE A 216 9.10 6.52 0.46
C ILE A 216 8.30 5.60 -0.47
N SER A 217 7.65 6.19 -1.48
CA SER A 217 6.81 5.45 -2.44
C SER A 217 6.97 6.01 -3.84
N PHE A 218 6.99 5.10 -4.80
CA PHE A 218 6.82 5.42 -6.21
C PHE A 218 5.37 5.16 -6.60
N PHE A 219 4.73 6.17 -7.12
CA PHE A 219 3.45 6.07 -7.81
C PHE A 219 3.72 5.99 -9.31
N ALA A 220 3.23 4.96 -9.95
CA ALA A 220 3.37 4.75 -11.38
C ALA A 220 2.00 4.64 -12.03
N ALA A 221 1.82 5.25 -13.18
CA ALA A 221 0.59 5.15 -13.95
C ALA A 221 0.87 4.65 -15.37
N SER A 222 -0.10 3.95 -15.95
CA SER A 222 -0.12 3.57 -17.36
C SER A 222 -1.56 3.40 -17.84
N ASN A 223 -1.77 3.47 -19.14
CA ASN A 223 -3.03 3.16 -19.79
C ASN A 223 -3.11 1.69 -20.26
N GLU A 224 -2.01 0.97 -20.23
CA GLU A 224 -1.90 -0.41 -20.68
C GLU A 224 -0.96 -1.23 -19.76
N ILE A 225 -1.15 -2.54 -19.78
CA ILE A 225 -0.22 -3.50 -19.19
C ILE A 225 0.54 -4.16 -20.34
N PRO A 226 1.89 -4.25 -20.29
CA PRO A 226 2.69 -4.91 -21.29
C PRO A 226 2.32 -6.39 -21.47
N ASN A 227 2.50 -6.90 -22.67
CA ASN A 227 2.34 -8.34 -22.95
C ASN A 227 3.61 -9.09 -22.53
N PHE A 228 3.66 -9.60 -21.32
CA PHE A 228 4.84 -10.28 -20.76
C PHE A 228 5.20 -11.60 -21.48
N ASN A 229 4.38 -12.08 -22.40
CA ASN A 229 4.71 -13.22 -23.26
C ASN A 229 5.57 -12.79 -24.46
N ASP A 230 5.64 -11.49 -24.76
CA ASP A 230 6.52 -10.96 -25.80
C ASP A 230 7.95 -10.87 -25.24
N PRO A 231 8.95 -11.48 -25.89
CA PRO A 231 10.35 -11.40 -25.46
C PRO A 231 10.89 -9.96 -25.33
N GLN A 232 10.36 -9.01 -26.12
CA GLN A 232 10.78 -7.60 -26.07
C GLN A 232 10.20 -6.88 -24.84
N GLU A 233 9.04 -7.29 -24.35
CA GLU A 233 8.38 -6.67 -23.20
C GLU A 233 8.64 -7.43 -21.88
N LYS A 234 9.35 -8.57 -21.95
CA LYS A 234 9.64 -9.39 -20.77
C LYS A 234 10.39 -8.64 -19.67
N ILE A 235 11.25 -7.69 -20.03
CA ILE A 235 11.97 -6.85 -19.04
C ILE A 235 10.99 -6.01 -18.21
N LEU A 236 9.86 -5.61 -18.80
CA LEU A 236 8.83 -4.83 -18.12
C LEU A 236 8.11 -5.63 -17.03
N SER A 237 8.09 -6.98 -17.14
CA SER A 237 7.50 -7.83 -16.09
C SER A 237 8.22 -7.67 -14.76
N ALA A 238 9.55 -7.50 -14.79
CA ALA A 238 10.34 -7.28 -13.60
C ALA A 238 10.03 -5.95 -12.91
N LEU A 239 9.77 -4.89 -13.69
CA LEU A 239 9.34 -3.60 -13.17
C LEU A 239 7.90 -3.69 -12.61
N TYR A 240 7.01 -4.34 -13.35
CA TYR A 240 5.61 -4.52 -12.94
C TYR A 240 5.47 -5.30 -11.63
N ASP A 241 6.32 -6.30 -11.39
CA ASP A 241 6.34 -7.06 -10.13
C ASP A 241 6.78 -6.22 -8.93
N ARG A 242 7.53 -5.11 -9.15
CA ARG A 242 7.94 -4.19 -8.07
C ARG A 242 6.91 -3.11 -7.77
N LEU A 243 5.88 -3.03 -8.57
CA LEU A 243 4.69 -2.23 -8.32
C LEU A 243 3.68 -3.10 -7.56
N GLU A 244 3.89 -3.19 -6.24
CA GLU A 244 3.28 -4.21 -5.39
C GLU A 244 1.77 -3.99 -5.22
N LEU A 245 1.36 -2.73 -5.01
CA LEU A 245 -0.05 -2.33 -4.97
C LEU A 245 -0.51 -1.96 -6.37
N LYS A 246 -1.71 -2.38 -6.72
CA LYS A 246 -2.27 -2.17 -8.06
C LYS A 246 -3.73 -1.75 -7.97
N VAL A 247 -4.11 -0.75 -8.75
CA VAL A 247 -5.51 -0.30 -8.84
C VAL A 247 -5.89 -0.02 -10.29
N VAL A 248 -7.13 -0.35 -10.62
CA VAL A 248 -7.74 -0.01 -11.91
C VAL A 248 -8.66 1.18 -11.69
N THR A 249 -8.51 2.23 -12.51
CA THR A 249 -9.42 3.37 -12.53
C THR A 249 -10.30 3.30 -13.78
N GLU A 250 -11.56 3.71 -13.62
CA GLU A 250 -12.55 3.71 -14.70
C GLU A 250 -13.15 5.12 -14.85
N ASN A 251 -13.93 5.35 -15.88
CA ASN A 251 -14.66 6.60 -16.03
C ASN A 251 -15.75 6.72 -14.96
N ILE A 252 -16.08 7.96 -14.57
CA ILE A 252 -17.12 8.20 -13.57
C ILE A 252 -18.45 7.63 -14.09
N ALA A 253 -18.95 6.58 -13.46
CA ALA A 253 -20.17 5.87 -13.87
C ALA A 253 -21.44 6.59 -13.38
N GLY A 254 -21.43 7.13 -12.15
CA GLY A 254 -22.58 7.79 -11.54
C GLY A 254 -22.90 9.16 -12.13
N ARG A 255 -24.14 9.36 -12.60
CA ARG A 255 -24.60 10.67 -13.12
C ARG A 255 -24.46 11.76 -12.07
N ASP A 256 -24.86 11.50 -10.84
CA ASP A 256 -24.85 12.48 -9.76
C ASP A 256 -23.42 12.91 -9.40
N ASN A 257 -22.49 11.96 -9.43
CA ASN A 257 -21.06 12.21 -9.23
C ASN A 257 -20.49 13.09 -10.36
N ARG A 258 -20.84 12.81 -11.63
CA ARG A 258 -20.42 13.64 -12.76
C ARG A 258 -20.94 15.08 -12.64
N LEU A 259 -22.23 15.24 -12.29
CA LEU A 259 -22.85 16.56 -12.12
C LEU A 259 -22.27 17.33 -10.93
N ARG A 260 -21.94 16.63 -9.82
CA ARG A 260 -21.28 17.23 -8.67
C ARG A 260 -19.91 17.79 -9.06
N VAL A 261 -19.05 16.96 -9.66
CA VAL A 261 -17.70 17.39 -10.09
C VAL A 261 -17.78 18.55 -11.09
N LEU A 262 -18.77 18.55 -11.98
CA LEU A 262 -18.97 19.65 -12.93
C LEU A 262 -19.30 20.94 -12.21
N LYS A 263 -20.23 20.90 -11.25
CA LYS A 263 -20.64 22.08 -10.44
C LYS A 263 -19.48 22.62 -9.61
N ASP A 264 -18.71 21.73 -8.95
CA ASP A 264 -17.56 22.11 -8.13
C ASP A 264 -16.49 22.82 -8.97
N LYS A 265 -16.22 22.31 -10.18
CA LYS A 265 -15.31 22.98 -11.13
C LYS A 265 -15.83 24.34 -11.61
N GLN A 266 -17.13 24.47 -11.90
CA GLN A 266 -17.73 25.73 -12.32
C GLN A 266 -17.75 26.77 -11.20
N ALA A 267 -17.92 26.32 -9.95
CA ALA A 267 -17.92 27.20 -8.77
C ALA A 267 -16.50 27.63 -8.35
N GLY A 268 -15.45 27.06 -8.93
CA GLY A 268 -14.06 27.33 -8.52
C GLY A 268 -13.77 26.91 -7.09
N ASN A 269 -14.59 26.02 -6.53
CA ASN A 269 -14.44 25.50 -5.17
C ASN A 269 -13.26 24.50 -5.10
N ALA A 270 -12.03 25.03 -5.09
CA ALA A 270 -10.93 24.31 -4.49
C ALA A 270 -11.17 24.34 -2.98
N GLY A 271 -11.62 23.22 -2.40
CA GLY A 271 -11.88 23.12 -0.98
C GLY A 271 -10.66 23.57 -0.15
N GLN A 272 -10.91 24.16 1.00
CA GLN A 272 -9.81 24.57 1.90
C GLN A 272 -9.17 23.34 2.54
N VAL A 273 -7.84 23.26 2.46
CA VAL A 273 -7.01 22.28 3.16
C VAL A 273 -7.25 22.40 4.66
N ARG A 274 -7.82 21.37 5.29
CA ARG A 274 -8.12 21.37 6.72
C ARG A 274 -7.13 20.55 7.56
N ALA A 275 -6.35 19.70 6.92
CA ALA A 275 -5.36 18.85 7.59
C ALA A 275 -4.09 18.78 6.75
N GLU A 276 -2.93 18.84 7.41
CA GLU A 276 -1.62 18.74 6.81
C GLU A 276 -0.81 17.73 7.62
N ILE A 277 -0.11 16.86 6.93
CA ILE A 277 0.77 15.83 7.49
C ILE A 277 2.20 16.27 7.18
N THR A 278 3.05 16.40 8.19
CA THR A 278 4.47 16.63 7.94
C THR A 278 5.19 15.34 7.56
N LEU A 279 6.34 15.47 6.89
CA LEU A 279 7.17 14.30 6.57
C LEU A 279 7.58 13.53 7.84
N GLU A 280 7.87 14.24 8.93
CA GLU A 280 8.21 13.63 10.23
C GLU A 280 7.04 12.86 10.81
N GLU A 281 5.83 13.42 10.77
CA GLU A 281 4.61 12.73 11.19
C GLU A 281 4.34 11.48 10.33
N LEU A 282 4.59 11.54 9.02
CA LEU A 282 4.46 10.36 8.15
C LEU A 282 5.43 9.24 8.56
N LEU A 283 6.68 9.60 8.90
CA LEU A 283 7.66 8.61 9.37
C LEU A 283 7.31 8.05 10.76
N GLU A 284 6.63 8.83 11.61
CA GLU A 284 6.08 8.35 12.88
C GLU A 284 4.92 7.38 12.64
N MET A 285 3.97 7.72 11.77
CA MET A 285 2.87 6.84 11.37
C MET A 285 3.36 5.50 10.83
N GLN A 286 4.45 5.47 10.03
CA GLN A 286 5.05 4.22 9.55
C GLN A 286 5.53 3.33 10.69
N ARG A 287 6.09 3.91 11.74
CA ARG A 287 6.51 3.17 12.95
C ARG A 287 5.31 2.64 13.73
N ASP A 288 4.27 3.44 13.87
CA ASP A 288 3.03 3.04 14.54
C ASP A 288 2.36 1.87 13.80
N VAL A 289 2.29 1.94 12.46
CA VAL A 289 1.76 0.86 11.62
C VAL A 289 2.57 -0.43 11.80
N ALA A 290 3.90 -0.35 11.77
CA ALA A 290 4.76 -1.52 11.93
C ALA A 290 4.69 -2.14 13.33
N ALA A 291 4.24 -1.39 14.33
CA ALA A 291 4.08 -1.87 15.70
C ALA A 291 2.75 -2.63 15.94
N ILE A 292 1.80 -2.59 14.99
CA ILE A 292 0.53 -3.30 15.15
C ILE A 292 0.77 -4.82 15.09
N PRO A 293 0.38 -5.58 16.13
CA PRO A 293 0.59 -7.02 16.15
C PRO A 293 -0.29 -7.75 15.14
N VAL A 294 0.26 -8.83 14.58
CA VAL A 294 -0.46 -9.75 13.68
C VAL A 294 -0.63 -11.08 14.42
N PRO A 295 -1.86 -11.46 14.81
CA PRO A 295 -2.13 -12.73 15.46
C PRO A 295 -1.82 -13.94 14.56
N ASP A 296 -1.43 -15.07 15.16
CA ASP A 296 -1.13 -16.30 14.42
C ASP A 296 -2.33 -16.79 13.61
N ALA A 297 -3.54 -16.66 14.15
CA ALA A 297 -4.78 -17.00 13.43
C ALA A 297 -4.96 -16.19 12.11
N VAL A 298 -4.45 -14.97 12.06
CA VAL A 298 -4.48 -14.15 10.83
C VAL A 298 -3.42 -14.63 9.84
N ASN A 299 -2.25 -15.11 10.33
CA ASN A 299 -1.23 -15.71 9.47
C ASN A 299 -1.74 -17.02 8.86
N GLU A 300 -2.43 -17.87 9.65
CA GLU A 300 -3.06 -19.11 9.16
C GLU A 300 -4.13 -18.80 8.11
N LEU A 301 -5.00 -17.83 8.36
CA LEU A 301 -6.01 -17.39 7.40
C LEU A 301 -5.39 -16.85 6.10
N ALA A 302 -4.28 -16.13 6.20
CA ALA A 302 -3.57 -15.62 5.01
C ALA A 302 -2.96 -16.77 4.17
N ASP A 303 -2.47 -17.84 4.80
CA ASP A 303 -1.99 -19.04 4.11
C ASP A 303 -3.15 -19.81 3.45
N ASP A 304 -4.29 -19.95 4.15
CA ASP A 304 -5.50 -20.54 3.57
C ASP A 304 -5.98 -19.77 2.33
N ILE A 305 -5.99 -18.44 2.39
CA ILE A 305 -6.30 -17.57 1.24
C ILE A 305 -5.33 -17.84 0.08
N LEU A 306 -4.03 -17.94 0.36
CA LEU A 306 -3.02 -18.23 -0.65
C LEU A 306 -3.29 -19.59 -1.32
N CYS A 307 -3.62 -20.61 -0.53
CA CYS A 307 -3.96 -21.94 -1.02
C CYS A 307 -5.19 -21.91 -1.95
N GLU A 308 -6.24 -21.19 -1.57
CA GLU A 308 -7.44 -21.03 -2.38
C GLU A 308 -7.16 -20.28 -3.70
N LEU A 309 -6.39 -19.20 -3.66
CA LEU A 309 -6.00 -18.47 -4.87
C LEU A 309 -5.17 -19.35 -5.82
N ARG A 310 -4.27 -20.17 -5.30
CA ARG A 310 -3.49 -21.14 -6.09
C ARG A 310 -4.39 -22.20 -6.74
N LYS A 311 -5.41 -22.70 -6.04
CA LYS A 311 -6.42 -23.60 -6.62
C LYS A 311 -7.21 -22.95 -7.75
N ALA A 312 -7.47 -21.64 -7.64
CA ALA A 312 -8.11 -20.84 -8.68
C ALA A 312 -7.16 -20.47 -9.85
N GLY A 313 -5.89 -20.92 -9.82
CA GLY A 313 -4.90 -20.66 -10.87
C GLY A 313 -4.21 -19.30 -10.75
N ILE A 314 -4.41 -18.56 -9.66
CA ILE A 314 -3.76 -17.27 -9.43
C ILE A 314 -2.40 -17.49 -8.77
N VAL A 315 -1.34 -17.03 -9.44
CA VAL A 315 0.03 -17.15 -8.93
C VAL A 315 0.38 -15.96 -8.05
N VAL A 316 0.54 -16.20 -6.76
CA VAL A 316 1.06 -15.22 -5.80
C VAL A 316 2.50 -15.60 -5.47
N SER A 317 3.46 -14.68 -5.70
CA SER A 317 4.86 -14.93 -5.41
C SER A 317 5.12 -14.96 -3.89
N ASP A 318 6.14 -15.72 -3.47
CA ASP A 318 6.53 -15.79 -2.05
C ASP A 318 6.90 -14.41 -1.49
N ARG A 319 7.48 -13.52 -2.31
CA ARG A 319 7.74 -12.12 -1.93
C ARG A 319 6.46 -11.40 -1.53
N LYS A 320 5.40 -11.54 -2.32
CA LYS A 320 4.10 -10.94 -2.01
C LYS A 320 3.48 -11.58 -0.78
N PHE A 321 3.48 -12.90 -0.72
CA PHE A 321 2.94 -13.61 0.43
C PHE A 321 3.64 -13.20 1.73
N LEU A 322 4.98 -13.25 1.77
CA LEU A 322 5.75 -12.86 2.95
C LEU A 322 5.66 -11.37 3.32
N GLY A 323 5.17 -10.52 2.43
CA GLY A 323 4.99 -9.09 2.67
C GLY A 323 3.54 -8.65 2.95
N TYR A 324 2.56 -9.56 2.96
CA TYR A 324 1.13 -9.22 3.08
C TYR A 324 0.81 -8.46 4.37
N TYR A 325 1.46 -8.85 5.47
CA TYR A 325 1.17 -8.33 6.81
C TYR A 325 1.33 -6.81 6.90
N THR A 326 2.25 -6.22 6.15
CA THR A 326 2.45 -4.76 6.17
C THR A 326 1.22 -4.01 5.66
N ILE A 327 0.53 -4.56 4.64
CA ILE A 327 -0.71 -3.99 4.09
C ILE A 327 -1.84 -4.14 5.10
N ALA A 328 -1.98 -5.32 5.71
CA ALA A 328 -2.98 -5.59 6.73
C ALA A 328 -2.78 -4.70 7.98
N GLN A 329 -1.54 -4.50 8.44
CA GLN A 329 -1.20 -3.57 9.52
C GLN A 329 -1.60 -2.12 9.19
N ALA A 330 -1.31 -1.65 7.96
CA ALA A 330 -1.71 -0.32 7.53
C ALA A 330 -3.24 -0.16 7.51
N LYS A 331 -3.97 -1.19 7.06
CA LYS A 331 -5.42 -1.20 7.08
C LYS A 331 -5.96 -1.19 8.52
N ALA A 332 -5.44 -2.03 9.40
CA ALA A 332 -5.80 -2.07 10.82
C ALA A 332 -5.57 -0.69 11.48
N TRP A 333 -4.42 -0.05 11.20
CA TRP A 333 -4.14 1.28 11.71
C TRP A 333 -5.14 2.33 11.22
N LEU A 334 -5.48 2.33 9.93
CA LEU A 334 -6.49 3.22 9.35
C LEU A 334 -7.88 2.96 9.94
N SER A 335 -8.23 1.69 10.18
CA SER A 335 -9.50 1.27 10.80
C SER A 335 -9.52 1.54 12.32
N GLY A 336 -8.37 1.66 12.98
CA GLY A 336 -8.21 1.90 14.42
C GLY A 336 -8.28 0.62 15.25
N HIS A 337 -7.97 -0.52 14.64
CA HIS A 337 -7.85 -1.78 15.33
C HIS A 337 -6.54 -1.84 16.12
N ALA A 338 -6.57 -2.44 17.32
CA ALA A 338 -5.39 -2.60 18.17
C ALA A 338 -4.44 -3.69 17.69
N GLN A 339 -4.93 -4.61 16.87
CA GLN A 339 -4.22 -5.70 16.19
C GLN A 339 -4.87 -5.94 14.84
N VAL A 340 -4.19 -6.66 13.95
CA VAL A 340 -4.75 -7.03 12.66
C VAL A 340 -5.92 -8.00 12.87
N GLU A 341 -7.06 -7.69 12.26
CA GLU A 341 -8.26 -8.52 12.25
C GLU A 341 -8.47 -9.15 10.86
N PRO A 342 -9.20 -10.26 10.74
CA PRO A 342 -9.49 -10.88 9.44
C PRO A 342 -10.03 -9.91 8.39
N ILE A 343 -10.88 -8.95 8.80
CA ILE A 343 -11.47 -7.94 7.92
C ILE A 343 -10.40 -7.01 7.28
N ASP A 344 -9.26 -6.82 7.93
CA ASP A 344 -8.18 -5.97 7.42
C ASP A 344 -7.48 -6.60 6.22
N LEU A 345 -7.55 -7.94 6.09
CA LEU A 345 -7.03 -8.67 4.93
C LEU A 345 -7.78 -8.33 3.63
N LEU A 346 -8.97 -7.74 3.69
CA LEU A 346 -9.66 -7.25 2.49
C LEU A 346 -8.84 -6.19 1.72
N ALA A 347 -7.94 -5.47 2.39
CA ALA A 347 -7.03 -4.54 1.72
C ALA A 347 -6.07 -5.24 0.75
N LEU A 348 -5.86 -6.57 0.90
CA LEU A 348 -5.01 -7.36 0.02
C LEU A 348 -5.59 -7.54 -1.39
N LYS A 349 -6.85 -7.19 -1.62
CA LYS A 349 -7.47 -7.28 -2.95
C LYS A 349 -6.67 -6.54 -4.03
N ASN A 350 -6.01 -5.44 -3.68
CA ASN A 350 -5.18 -4.64 -4.58
C ASN A 350 -3.68 -4.96 -4.49
N TYR A 351 -3.34 -5.98 -3.76
CA TYR A 351 -1.98 -6.46 -3.57
C TYR A 351 -1.74 -7.83 -4.21
N LEU A 352 -2.72 -8.73 -4.18
CA LEU A 352 -2.52 -10.14 -4.56
C LEU A 352 -2.66 -10.40 -6.08
N TRP A 353 -3.51 -9.66 -6.79
CA TRP A 353 -3.69 -9.91 -8.23
C TRP A 353 -2.49 -9.47 -9.08
N GLN A 354 -2.29 -10.12 -10.22
CA GLN A 354 -1.28 -9.78 -11.20
C GLN A 354 -1.87 -9.17 -12.47
N LEU A 355 -2.93 -9.74 -12.99
CA LEU A 355 -3.65 -9.23 -14.14
C LEU A 355 -5.04 -8.74 -13.74
N PRO A 356 -5.62 -7.73 -14.40
CA PRO A 356 -6.95 -7.22 -14.06
C PRO A 356 -8.04 -8.29 -14.02
N GLY A 357 -7.92 -9.36 -14.84
CA GLY A 357 -8.84 -10.49 -14.84
C GLY A 357 -8.85 -11.31 -13.54
N ASP A 358 -7.77 -11.28 -12.77
CA ASP A 358 -7.67 -12.00 -11.49
C ASP A 358 -8.40 -11.28 -10.35
N ARG A 359 -8.70 -9.98 -10.53
CA ARG A 359 -9.19 -9.10 -9.47
C ARG A 359 -10.48 -9.59 -8.84
N GLU A 360 -11.45 -9.98 -9.66
CA GLU A 360 -12.76 -10.44 -9.18
C GLU A 360 -12.64 -11.73 -8.35
N THR A 361 -11.80 -12.66 -8.80
CA THR A 361 -11.52 -13.91 -8.07
C THR A 361 -10.81 -13.66 -6.75
N VAL A 362 -9.82 -12.74 -6.73
CA VAL A 362 -9.13 -12.35 -5.49
C VAL A 362 -10.12 -11.68 -4.52
N GLU A 363 -10.92 -10.73 -5.00
CA GLU A 363 -11.87 -10.00 -4.17
C GLU A 363 -12.94 -10.93 -3.59
N SER A 364 -13.53 -11.81 -4.40
CA SER A 364 -14.54 -12.77 -3.94
C SER A 364 -13.96 -13.77 -2.93
N THR A 365 -12.74 -14.26 -3.14
CA THR A 365 -12.06 -15.16 -2.20
C THR A 365 -11.80 -14.47 -0.85
N LEU A 366 -11.28 -13.25 -0.88
CA LEU A 366 -11.05 -12.47 0.35
C LEU A 366 -12.36 -12.18 1.08
N GLN A 367 -13.40 -11.75 0.35
CA GLN A 367 -14.70 -11.45 0.91
C GLN A 367 -15.29 -12.67 1.61
N ARG A 368 -15.24 -13.83 0.97
CA ARG A 368 -15.71 -15.11 1.49
C ARG A 368 -14.97 -15.50 2.77
N MET A 369 -13.63 -15.47 2.75
CA MET A 369 -12.83 -16.01 3.85
C MET A 369 -12.65 -15.03 5.03
N CYS A 370 -12.68 -13.72 4.77
CA CYS A 370 -12.42 -12.71 5.81
C CYS A 370 -13.68 -12.16 6.47
N VAL A 371 -14.82 -12.11 5.76
CA VAL A 371 -16.06 -11.53 6.29
C VAL A 371 -16.93 -12.60 6.94
N ASN A 372 -17.01 -13.78 6.34
CA ASN A 372 -17.84 -14.88 6.82
C ASN A 372 -17.07 -16.22 6.91
N PRO A 373 -15.94 -16.29 7.60
CA PRO A 373 -15.13 -17.53 7.64
C PRO A 373 -15.87 -18.70 8.29
N MET A 374 -16.78 -18.43 9.23
CA MET A 374 -17.60 -19.44 9.88
C MET A 374 -18.65 -19.99 8.94
N GLN A 375 -19.31 -19.13 8.16
CA GLN A 375 -20.32 -19.53 7.19
C GLN A 375 -19.79 -20.49 6.12
N ASP A 376 -18.55 -20.27 5.66
CA ASP A 376 -17.92 -21.13 4.67
C ASP A 376 -17.64 -22.53 5.26
N LYS A 377 -17.08 -22.60 6.46
CA LYS A 377 -16.84 -23.87 7.14
C LYS A 377 -18.15 -24.62 7.40
N ILE A 378 -19.22 -23.89 7.72
CA ILE A 378 -20.58 -24.46 7.86
C ILE A 378 -21.06 -25.03 6.51
N ASN A 379 -20.87 -24.30 5.42
CA ASN A 379 -21.27 -24.75 4.09
C ASN A 379 -20.47 -25.98 3.64
N ASP A 380 -19.17 -26.04 3.94
CA ASP A 380 -18.32 -27.21 3.67
C ASP A 380 -18.82 -28.45 4.43
N ILE A 381 -19.15 -28.30 5.72
CA ILE A 381 -19.70 -29.39 6.53
C ILE A 381 -21.07 -29.86 5.97
N ARG A 382 -21.92 -28.92 5.54
CA ARG A 382 -23.19 -29.26 4.88
C ARG A 382 -22.99 -30.03 3.58
N ALA A 383 -22.00 -29.60 2.77
CA ALA A 383 -21.67 -30.28 1.51
C ALA A 383 -21.16 -31.70 1.76
N MET A 384 -20.26 -31.88 2.74
CA MET A 384 -19.77 -33.20 3.13
C MET A 384 -20.89 -34.11 3.65
N ALA A 385 -21.79 -33.59 4.49
CA ALA A 385 -22.94 -34.36 5.00
C ALA A 385 -23.88 -34.80 3.86
N LYS A 386 -24.12 -33.89 2.90
CA LYS A 386 -24.95 -34.20 1.74
C LYS A 386 -24.28 -35.26 0.84
N GLU A 387 -22.97 -35.19 0.60
CA GLU A 387 -22.24 -36.20 -0.16
C GLU A 387 -22.34 -37.58 0.49
N VAL A 388 -22.24 -37.64 1.81
CA VAL A 388 -22.39 -38.90 2.58
C VAL A 388 -23.79 -39.46 2.46
N LEU A 389 -24.84 -38.63 2.41
CA LEU A 389 -26.22 -39.03 2.18
C LEU A 389 -26.46 -39.53 0.75
N ASP A 390 -25.97 -38.77 -0.24
CA ASP A 390 -26.09 -39.12 -1.65
C ASP A 390 -25.39 -40.46 -1.95
N GLU A 391 -24.26 -40.74 -1.30
CA GLU A 391 -23.54 -42.01 -1.42
C GLU A 391 -24.35 -43.18 -0.82
N LEU A 392 -25.05 -42.96 0.33
CA LEU A 392 -25.94 -43.95 0.91
C LEU A 392 -27.09 -44.27 -0.05
N ASP A 393 -27.80 -43.25 -0.55
CA ASP A 393 -28.92 -43.41 -1.44
C ASP A 393 -28.50 -44.10 -2.76
N ALA A 394 -27.34 -43.75 -3.31
CA ALA A 394 -26.80 -44.41 -4.49
C ALA A 394 -26.44 -45.89 -4.23
N SER A 395 -25.86 -46.19 -3.07
CA SER A 395 -25.49 -47.57 -2.70
C SER A 395 -26.71 -48.46 -2.52
N VAL A 396 -27.79 -47.94 -1.90
CA VAL A 396 -29.05 -48.63 -1.73
C VAL A 396 -29.75 -48.84 -3.07
N ALA A 397 -29.77 -47.85 -3.94
CA ALA A 397 -30.34 -47.94 -5.28
C ALA A 397 -29.59 -48.95 -6.19
N ALA A 398 -28.27 -49.10 -6.01
CA ALA A 398 -27.44 -50.09 -6.71
C ALA A 398 -27.61 -51.52 -6.17
N GLY A 399 -28.47 -51.76 -5.16
CA GLY A 399 -28.71 -53.10 -4.59
C GLY A 399 -27.60 -53.62 -3.69
N ALA A 400 -26.77 -52.75 -3.11
CA ALA A 400 -25.77 -53.13 -2.13
C ALA A 400 -26.41 -53.66 -0.82
N ASP A 401 -25.60 -54.42 -0.05
CA ASP A 401 -26.05 -54.86 1.30
C ASP A 401 -26.34 -53.64 2.18
N GLY A 402 -27.62 -53.40 2.43
CA GLY A 402 -28.12 -52.24 3.14
C GLY A 402 -27.48 -52.05 4.52
N LYS A 403 -27.14 -53.15 5.22
CA LYS A 403 -26.45 -53.09 6.53
C LYS A 403 -25.03 -52.56 6.39
N LYS A 404 -24.31 -52.96 5.32
CA LYS A 404 -22.94 -52.54 5.07
C LYS A 404 -22.90 -51.09 4.61
N ALA A 405 -23.80 -50.68 3.71
CA ALA A 405 -23.91 -49.33 3.22
C ALA A 405 -24.29 -48.36 4.39
N PHE A 406 -25.24 -48.73 5.24
CA PHE A 406 -25.64 -47.92 6.37
C PHE A 406 -24.53 -47.80 7.45
N ARG A 407 -23.74 -48.85 7.68
CA ARG A 407 -22.57 -48.76 8.58
C ARG A 407 -21.53 -47.79 8.05
N LYS A 408 -21.24 -47.81 6.75
CA LYS A 408 -20.33 -46.86 6.11
C LYS A 408 -20.84 -45.42 6.28
N PHE A 409 -22.11 -45.19 5.95
CA PHE A 409 -22.80 -43.91 6.14
C PHE A 409 -22.62 -43.37 7.57
N ARG A 410 -22.91 -44.19 8.57
CA ARG A 410 -22.78 -43.80 9.97
C ARG A 410 -21.34 -43.43 10.36
N THR A 411 -20.36 -44.18 9.87
CA THR A 411 -18.95 -43.87 10.13
C THR A 411 -18.50 -42.53 9.51
N GLU A 412 -18.90 -42.28 8.27
CA GLU A 412 -18.56 -41.02 7.60
C GLU A 412 -19.32 -39.83 8.18
N LEU A 413 -20.60 -40.00 8.53
CA LEU A 413 -21.38 -38.93 9.19
C LEU A 413 -20.81 -38.58 10.57
N LEU A 414 -20.35 -39.55 11.36
CA LEU A 414 -19.65 -39.28 12.63
C LEU A 414 -18.32 -38.57 12.43
N ARG A 415 -17.62 -38.81 11.31
CA ARG A 415 -16.45 -38.04 10.96
C ARG A 415 -16.80 -36.57 10.68
N VAL A 416 -17.86 -36.31 9.93
CA VAL A 416 -18.40 -34.95 9.69
C VAL A 416 -18.81 -34.29 11.00
N TYR A 417 -19.46 -35.03 11.89
CA TYR A 417 -19.81 -34.51 13.23
C TYR A 417 -18.56 -34.19 14.07
N GLY A 418 -17.49 -34.94 13.94
CA GLY A 418 -16.20 -34.63 14.58
C GLY A 418 -15.65 -33.26 14.14
N ILE A 419 -15.69 -32.96 12.83
CA ILE A 419 -15.31 -31.65 12.29
C ILE A 419 -16.20 -30.53 12.84
N TYR A 420 -17.50 -30.75 12.91
CA TYR A 420 -18.47 -29.84 13.56
C TYR A 420 -18.07 -29.55 15.02
N ARG A 421 -17.75 -30.60 15.82
CA ARG A 421 -17.33 -30.41 17.21
C ARG A 421 -16.07 -29.57 17.35
N GLU A 422 -15.07 -29.80 16.53
CA GLU A 422 -13.88 -28.97 16.51
C GLU A 422 -14.19 -27.51 16.16
N LEU A 423 -15.08 -27.29 15.18
CA LEU A 423 -15.50 -25.95 14.80
C LEU A 423 -16.28 -25.26 15.93
N SER A 424 -17.15 -26.00 16.63
CA SER A 424 -17.95 -25.44 17.72
C SER A 424 -17.14 -24.96 18.93
N THR A 425 -15.95 -25.56 19.16
CA THR A 425 -15.03 -25.11 20.21
C THR A 425 -14.34 -23.78 19.88
N LYS A 426 -14.30 -23.39 18.59
CA LYS A 426 -13.64 -22.19 18.09
C LYS A 426 -14.58 -20.99 17.96
N ALA A 427 -15.90 -21.16 18.19
CA ALA A 427 -16.89 -20.10 18.09
C ALA A 427 -16.69 -19.04 19.18
N GLN A 428 -16.50 -17.78 18.75
CA GLN A 428 -16.23 -16.66 19.66
C GLN A 428 -17.44 -15.75 19.88
N SER A 429 -18.35 -15.64 18.90
CA SER A 429 -19.54 -14.79 18.97
C SER A 429 -20.83 -15.58 19.16
N ASP A 430 -21.87 -14.90 19.69
CA ASP A 430 -23.18 -15.50 19.83
C ASP A 430 -23.83 -15.81 18.48
N SER A 431 -23.59 -14.97 17.47
CA SER A 431 -24.04 -15.20 16.09
C SER A 431 -23.44 -16.48 15.49
N GLU A 432 -22.14 -16.74 15.72
CA GLU A 432 -21.48 -17.97 15.28
C GLU A 432 -22.06 -19.20 15.97
N ARG A 433 -22.34 -19.08 17.27
CA ARG A 433 -22.99 -20.19 18.04
C ARG A 433 -24.39 -20.52 17.53
N ASP A 434 -25.16 -19.49 17.14
CA ASP A 434 -26.49 -19.70 16.58
C ASP A 434 -26.42 -20.37 15.20
N MET A 435 -25.48 -19.96 14.31
CA MET A 435 -25.25 -20.63 13.02
C MET A 435 -24.83 -22.10 13.19
N LEU A 436 -24.02 -22.40 14.20
CA LEU A 436 -23.57 -23.76 14.48
C LEU A 436 -24.71 -24.62 15.07
N ARG A 437 -25.63 -24.04 15.84
CA ARG A 437 -26.85 -24.75 16.28
C ARG A 437 -27.72 -25.13 15.10
N GLU A 438 -27.97 -24.21 14.15
CA GLU A 438 -28.71 -24.52 12.93
C GLU A 438 -28.04 -25.64 12.13
N LEU A 439 -26.71 -25.63 12.03
CA LEU A 439 -25.95 -26.69 11.35
C LEU A 439 -26.16 -28.04 12.06
N LEU A 440 -26.10 -28.07 13.39
CA LEU A 440 -26.35 -29.30 14.15
C LEU A 440 -27.77 -29.85 13.91
N ASP A 441 -28.74 -28.97 13.93
CA ASP A 441 -30.15 -29.34 13.67
C ASP A 441 -30.32 -29.93 12.26
N ASP A 442 -29.64 -29.37 11.26
CA ASP A 442 -29.59 -29.90 9.89
C ASP A 442 -28.97 -31.30 9.85
N LEU A 443 -27.78 -31.48 10.47
CA LEU A 443 -27.08 -32.79 10.53
C LEU A 443 -27.91 -33.84 11.25
N GLU A 444 -28.57 -33.49 12.37
CA GLU A 444 -29.44 -34.39 13.11
C GLU A 444 -30.70 -34.78 12.31
N LYS A 445 -31.30 -33.82 11.58
CA LYS A 445 -32.44 -34.07 10.70
C LYS A 445 -32.08 -35.04 9.59
N ASP A 446 -30.90 -34.85 8.96
CA ASP A 446 -30.38 -35.71 7.90
C ASP A 446 -30.10 -37.13 8.45
N SER A 447 -29.43 -37.22 9.61
CA SER A 447 -29.19 -38.48 10.30
C SER A 447 -30.49 -39.22 10.61
N ARG A 448 -31.49 -38.53 11.18
CA ARG A 448 -32.80 -39.10 11.50
C ARG A 448 -33.51 -39.61 10.26
N SER A 449 -33.55 -38.81 9.20
CA SER A 449 -34.18 -39.21 7.93
C SER A 449 -33.54 -40.46 7.35
N ALA A 450 -32.22 -40.59 7.41
CA ALA A 450 -31.47 -41.75 6.91
C ALA A 450 -31.78 -43.00 7.78
N HIS A 451 -31.88 -42.88 9.12
CA HIS A 451 -32.21 -43.99 10.01
C HIS A 451 -33.63 -44.48 9.74
N GLU A 452 -34.63 -43.58 9.65
CA GLU A 452 -36.02 -43.91 9.41
C GLU A 452 -36.22 -44.60 8.05
N LYS A 453 -35.64 -44.06 6.97
CA LYS A 453 -35.71 -44.64 5.61
C LYS A 453 -35.16 -46.06 5.55
N ASN A 454 -34.13 -46.37 6.34
CA ASN A 454 -33.50 -47.69 6.32
C ASN A 454 -33.94 -48.62 7.44
N GLY A 455 -34.97 -48.25 8.23
CA GLY A 455 -35.57 -49.09 9.27
C GLY A 455 -34.73 -49.28 10.52
N TYR A 456 -33.84 -48.34 10.83
CA TYR A 456 -32.99 -48.33 12.02
C TYR A 456 -33.54 -47.39 13.10
N THR A 457 -33.30 -47.71 14.35
CA THR A 457 -33.62 -46.81 15.47
C THR A 457 -32.70 -45.62 15.45
N TYR A 458 -33.24 -44.41 15.52
CA TYR A 458 -32.50 -43.18 15.59
C TYR A 458 -31.88 -43.02 16.98
N ALA A 459 -30.63 -42.55 16.99
CA ALA A 459 -29.90 -42.00 18.14
C ALA A 459 -29.23 -40.70 17.70
N THR A 460 -29.01 -39.77 18.61
CA THR A 460 -28.38 -38.49 18.32
C THR A 460 -26.93 -38.70 17.90
N LEU A 461 -26.37 -37.75 17.15
CA LEU A 461 -24.97 -37.81 16.72
C LEU A 461 -24.03 -37.80 17.92
N GLU A 462 -24.39 -37.14 19.01
CA GLU A 462 -23.65 -37.16 20.27
C GLU A 462 -23.64 -38.55 20.91
N GLU A 463 -24.82 -39.18 21.08
CA GLU A 463 -24.92 -40.56 21.58
C GLU A 463 -24.17 -41.57 20.70
N LEU A 464 -24.23 -41.39 19.37
CA LEU A 464 -23.53 -42.25 18.43
C LEU A 464 -22.02 -42.08 18.50
N ALA A 465 -21.54 -40.87 18.80
CA ALA A 465 -20.12 -40.59 18.97
C ALA A 465 -19.53 -41.13 20.29
N GLU A 466 -20.38 -41.21 21.36
CA GLU A 466 -19.97 -41.80 22.63
C GLU A 466 -19.89 -43.34 22.59
N LEU A 467 -20.52 -43.97 21.61
CA LEU A 467 -20.52 -45.42 21.43
C LEU A 467 -19.40 -45.97 20.55
N GLN A 468 -18.55 -45.08 20.00
CA GLN A 468 -17.32 -45.43 19.26
C GLN A 468 -16.13 -45.51 20.19
#